data_4a441e8867bd868c5985476a4e2db26a
#
_entry.id   4a441e8867bd868c5985476a4e2db26a
#
_cell.length_a   1.000
_cell.length_b   1.000
_cell.length_c   1.000
_cell.angle_alpha   90.00
_cell.angle_beta   90.00
_cell.angle_gamma   90.00
#
_symmetry.space_group_name_H-M   'P 1'
#
loop_
_entity.id
_entity.type
_entity.pdbx_description
1 polymer ?
#
loop_
_entity_poly.entity_id
_entity_poly.type
_entity_poly.pdbx_seq_one_letter_code
_entity_poly.pdbx_strand_id
1 'polypeptide(L)' 'MGKFTWADKSTYLGQFQENNIEGHGKYNWADGREYEGSWINNKMEGRGVFGWPDGRKYEG' A
#
# COMPACT_ATOMS: atom_id res chain seq x y z
N MET A 1 3.50 -11.48 7.25
CA MET A 1 3.48 -10.92 5.90
C MET A 1 2.47 -11.65 5.04
N GLY A 2 1.68 -10.93 4.31
CA GLY A 2 0.66 -11.57 3.48
C GLY A 2 0.29 -10.73 2.28
N LYS A 3 -0.52 -11.30 1.41
CA LYS A 3 -0.98 -10.63 0.20
C LYS A 3 -2.51 -10.64 0.19
N PHE A 4 -3.09 -9.48 -0.05
CA PHE A 4 -4.53 -9.34 -0.14
C PHE A 4 -4.90 -8.80 -1.51
N THR A 5 -5.91 -9.39 -2.15
CA THR A 5 -6.39 -8.94 -3.45
C THR A 5 -7.88 -8.63 -3.33
N TRP A 6 -8.26 -7.42 -3.75
CA TRP A 6 -9.67 -7.01 -3.74
C TRP A 6 -10.31 -7.26 -5.09
N ALA A 7 -11.63 -7.24 -5.10
CA ALA A 7 -12.40 -7.51 -6.31
C ALA A 7 -12.17 -6.49 -7.42
N ASP A 8 -11.75 -5.28 -7.07
CA ASP A 8 -11.46 -4.22 -8.04
C ASP A 8 -10.06 -4.32 -8.64
N LYS A 9 -9.34 -5.40 -8.32
CA LYS A 9 -7.97 -5.67 -8.77
C LYS A 9 -6.89 -4.94 -7.99
N SER A 10 -7.27 -4.25 -6.91
CA SER A 10 -6.27 -3.67 -6.00
C SER A 10 -5.62 -4.79 -5.21
N THR A 11 -4.36 -4.59 -4.86
CA THR A 11 -3.62 -5.58 -4.07
C THR A 11 -2.81 -4.91 -2.98
N TYR A 12 -2.59 -5.65 -1.91
CA TYR A 12 -1.68 -5.23 -0.84
C TYR A 12 -0.73 -6.37 -0.53
N LEU A 13 0.55 -6.04 -0.42
CA LEU A 13 1.57 -7.02 -0.02
C LEU A 13 2.37 -6.42 1.12
N GLY A 14 2.37 -7.09 2.28
CA GLY A 14 3.11 -6.59 3.43
C GLY A 14 2.62 -7.20 4.72
N GLN A 15 2.76 -6.45 5.79
CA GLN A 15 2.47 -6.93 7.13
C GLN A 15 1.02 -6.67 7.50
N PHE A 16 0.43 -7.64 8.19
CA PHE A 16 -0.92 -7.54 8.75
C PHE A 16 -0.87 -7.84 10.24
N GLN A 17 -1.78 -7.24 10.98
CA GLN A 17 -1.94 -7.53 12.39
C GLN A 17 -3.43 -7.43 12.76
N GLU A 18 -4.01 -8.56 13.21
CA GLU A 18 -5.40 -8.61 13.64
C GLU A 18 -6.38 -8.05 12.63
N ASN A 19 -6.25 -8.46 11.36
CA ASN A 19 -7.08 -8.02 10.26
C ASN A 19 -6.86 -6.56 9.86
N ASN A 20 -5.81 -5.94 10.38
CA ASN A 20 -5.46 -4.57 10.01
C ASN A 20 -4.15 -4.55 9.26
N ILE A 21 -4.03 -3.61 8.34
CA ILE A 21 -2.77 -3.36 7.67
C ILE A 21 -1.92 -2.52 8.61
N GLU A 22 -0.81 -3.09 9.08
CA GLU A 22 0.11 -2.41 9.97
C GLU A 22 1.54 -2.77 9.63
N GLY A 23 2.46 -1.84 9.93
CA GLY A 23 3.86 -2.04 9.65
C GLY A 23 4.23 -1.57 8.27
N HIS A 24 5.08 -2.31 7.58
CA HIS A 24 5.56 -1.91 6.25
C HIS A 24 4.85 -2.73 5.18
N GLY A 25 4.37 -2.07 4.14
CA GLY A 25 3.71 -2.78 3.06
C GLY A 25 3.56 -1.96 1.80
N LYS A 26 3.21 -2.64 0.71
CA LYS A 26 3.04 -2.03 -0.59
C LYS A 26 1.60 -2.23 -1.06
N TYR A 27 0.94 -1.14 -1.41
CA TYR A 27 -0.43 -1.15 -1.90
C TYR A 27 -0.43 -0.78 -3.38
N ASN A 28 -1.13 -1.56 -4.19
CA ASN A 28 -1.29 -1.27 -5.61
C ASN A 28 -2.77 -1.06 -5.91
N TRP A 29 -3.10 0.10 -6.47
CA TRP A 29 -4.48 0.39 -6.87
C TRP A 29 -4.75 -0.15 -8.27
N ALA A 30 -6.02 -0.37 -8.55
CA ALA A 30 -6.43 -0.93 -9.84
C ALA A 30 -6.08 -0.04 -11.02
N ASP A 31 -5.94 1.27 -10.80
CA ASP A 31 -5.63 2.23 -11.87
C ASP A 31 -4.13 2.35 -12.17
N GLY A 32 -3.30 1.60 -11.43
CA GLY A 32 -1.87 1.61 -11.65
C GLY A 32 -1.06 2.41 -10.64
N ARG A 33 -1.72 3.11 -9.72
CA ARG A 33 -1.01 3.79 -8.65
C ARG A 33 -0.48 2.79 -7.64
N GLU A 34 0.53 3.20 -6.89
CA GLU A 34 1.06 2.35 -5.82
C GLU A 34 1.59 3.20 -4.67
N TYR A 35 1.59 2.62 -3.49
CA TYR A 35 2.18 3.22 -2.31
C TYR A 35 2.95 2.15 -1.56
N GLU A 36 4.18 2.49 -1.16
CA GLU A 36 5.00 1.60 -0.36
C GLU A 36 5.52 2.37 0.83
N GLY A 37 5.25 1.89 2.03
CA GLY A 37 5.69 2.58 3.23
C GLY A 37 5.02 2.05 4.48
N SER A 38 4.90 2.92 5.46
CA SER A 38 4.36 2.55 6.76
C SER A 38 2.84 2.63 6.81
N TRP A 39 2.23 1.72 7.57
CA TRP A 39 0.79 1.63 7.72
C TRP A 39 0.43 1.44 9.19
N ILE A 40 -0.62 2.09 9.63
CA ILE A 40 -1.16 1.93 10.98
C ILE A 40 -2.68 1.92 10.88
N ASN A 41 -3.31 0.85 11.40
CA ASN A 41 -4.77 0.71 11.41
C ASN A 41 -5.40 0.96 10.04
N ASN A 42 -4.87 0.31 9.01
CA ASN A 42 -5.36 0.42 7.63
C ASN A 42 -5.16 1.79 7.01
N LYS A 43 -4.31 2.62 7.61
CA LYS A 43 -4.03 3.97 7.10
C LYS A 43 -2.57 4.14 6.78
N MET A 44 -2.30 4.93 5.77
CA MET A 44 -0.92 5.31 5.46
C MET A 44 -0.44 6.29 6.51
N GLU A 45 0.67 5.95 7.16
CA GLU A 45 1.24 6.76 8.22
C GLU A 45 2.74 6.88 8.06
N GLY A 46 3.27 8.03 8.44
CA GLY A 46 4.71 8.22 8.40
C GLY A 46 5.21 8.37 6.98
N ARG A 47 6.37 7.79 6.73
CA ARG A 47 7.03 7.93 5.43
C ARG A 47 6.66 6.84 4.45
N GLY A 48 6.59 7.20 3.19
CA GLY A 48 6.38 6.23 2.14
C GLY A 48 6.61 6.85 0.77
N VAL A 49 6.57 6.00 -0.24
CA VAL A 49 6.74 6.42 -1.63
C VAL A 49 5.44 6.15 -2.37
N PHE A 50 4.90 7.20 -2.99
CA PHE A 50 3.68 7.12 -3.77
C PHE A 50 4.03 7.22 -5.25
N GLY A 51 3.61 6.25 -6.05
CA GLY A 51 3.90 6.21 -7.47
C GLY A 51 2.64 6.26 -8.32
N TRP A 52 2.73 6.92 -9.47
CA TRP A 52 1.65 7.01 -10.44
C TRP A 52 2.03 6.28 -11.71
N PRO A 53 1.05 5.80 -12.48
CA PRO A 53 1.34 5.03 -13.68
C PRO A 53 2.02 5.82 -14.79
N ASP A 54 1.98 7.15 -14.72
CA ASP A 54 2.66 8.00 -15.72
C ASP A 54 4.13 8.21 -15.41
N GLY A 55 4.64 7.60 -14.34
CA GLY A 55 6.05 7.70 -13.97
C GLY A 55 6.35 8.69 -12.87
N ARG A 56 5.36 9.44 -12.40
CA ARG A 56 5.59 10.39 -11.32
C ARG A 56 5.71 9.66 -9.98
N LYS A 57 6.45 10.26 -9.07
CA LYS A 57 6.62 9.72 -7.74
C LYS A 57 6.57 10.84 -6.70
N TYR A 58 6.03 10.51 -5.55
CA TYR A 58 6.03 11.38 -4.39
C TYR A 58 6.62 10.61 -3.23
N GLU A 59 7.53 11.26 -2.51
CA GLU A 59 8.22 10.65 -1.38
C GLU A 59 8.10 11.59 -0.18
N GLY A 60 7.61 11.05 0.91
CA GLY A 60 7.44 11.93 2.06
C GLY A 60 6.96 11.26 3.32
#